data_9ff673dc9e66e1c7600e2d25ba4f5ede
#
_entry.id   9ff673dc9e66e1c7600e2d25ba4f5ede
#
_cell.length_a   1.000
_cell.length_b   1.000
_cell.length_c   1.000
_cell.angle_alpha   90.00
_cell.angle_beta   90.00
_cell.angle_gamma   90.00
#
_symmetry.space_group_name_H-M   'P 1'
#
loop_
_entity.id
_entity.type
_entity.pdbx_description
1 polymer ?
#
loop_
_entity_poly.entity_id
_entity_poly.type
_entity_poly.pdbx_seq_one_letter_code
_entity_poly.pdbx_strand_id
1 'polypeptide(L)'
;MAAVLTLAASCSIKEDRSPCPCWLSIDFSRCNRSSVTVSAWGEEEIFSERVAVQDYQESEIYEKTVPKGFVNTSVITGEREMKRSGARLIIPMGHDADSIYAHASTVECFGEFAQDTAVLHKQFARVFMSVEIPIGHEYPYTFQACSDVCGIDIRDLSPVEGEFKIDLKLDEENICMFCLPRQRESGGNLKLLIYEGNEVIETIPLAEWINQMGYNWLKKDLEDIYVGVDYAKAEVSISIRGWDDGYSFKVEI
;
A
#
# COMPACT_ATOMS: atom_id res chain seq x y z
N MET A 1 -23.87 -43.03 67.23
CA MET A 1 -22.92 -42.68 66.20
C MET A 1 -23.54 -41.65 65.27
N ALA A 2 -23.16 -40.40 65.41
CA ALA A 2 -23.68 -39.29 64.57
C ALA A 2 -22.67 -39.02 63.44
N ALA A 3 -23.11 -39.20 62.22
CA ALA A 3 -22.28 -38.89 61.04
C ALA A 3 -22.38 -37.38 60.78
N VAL A 4 -21.22 -36.70 60.87
CA VAL A 4 -21.08 -35.29 60.47
C VAL A 4 -20.82 -35.24 58.97
N LEU A 5 -21.79 -34.77 58.16
CA LEU A 5 -21.59 -34.45 56.77
C LEU A 5 -20.92 -33.06 56.68
N THR A 6 -19.65 -33.00 56.35
CA THR A 6 -18.99 -31.76 55.96
C THR A 6 -19.32 -31.44 54.53
N LEU A 7 -20.17 -30.42 54.31
CA LEU A 7 -20.42 -29.80 53.03
C LEU A 7 -19.19 -28.95 52.66
N ALA A 8 -18.37 -29.45 51.75
CA ALA A 8 -17.32 -28.65 51.13
C ALA A 8 -17.98 -27.63 50.15
N ALA A 9 -18.16 -26.40 50.62
CA ALA A 9 -18.49 -25.30 49.74
C ALA A 9 -17.29 -24.96 48.88
N SER A 10 -17.27 -25.46 47.65
CA SER A 10 -16.32 -25.03 46.62
C SER A 10 -16.71 -23.62 46.18
N CYS A 11 -16.12 -22.61 46.80
CA CYS A 11 -16.15 -21.26 46.26
C CYS A 11 -15.34 -21.22 44.96
N SER A 12 -16.00 -21.33 43.81
CA SER A 12 -15.37 -20.98 42.54
C SER A 12 -15.27 -19.44 42.50
N ILE A 13 -14.13 -18.92 42.92
CA ILE A 13 -13.81 -17.51 42.68
C ILE A 13 -13.58 -17.43 41.16
N LYS A 14 -14.58 -16.89 40.45
CA LYS A 14 -14.39 -16.45 39.06
C LYS A 14 -13.53 -15.20 39.12
N GLU A 15 -12.22 -15.36 38.81
CA GLU A 15 -11.36 -14.20 38.58
C GLU A 15 -11.98 -13.35 37.46
N ASP A 16 -12.10 -12.05 37.71
CA ASP A 16 -12.43 -11.09 36.65
C ASP A 16 -11.18 -10.92 35.79
N ARG A 17 -11.17 -11.53 34.61
CA ARG A 17 -10.09 -11.46 33.63
C ARG A 17 -10.30 -10.34 32.60
N SER A 18 -11.32 -9.48 32.80
CA SER A 18 -11.57 -8.37 31.89
C SER A 18 -10.37 -7.40 31.73
N PRO A 19 -9.56 -7.14 32.80
CA PRO A 19 -8.37 -6.30 32.68
C PRO A 19 -7.14 -7.01 32.08
N CYS A 20 -7.17 -8.36 31.92
CA CYS A 20 -6.04 -9.08 31.33
C CYS A 20 -5.92 -8.74 29.83
N PRO A 21 -4.68 -8.52 29.33
CA PRO A 21 -4.46 -8.29 27.91
C PRO A 21 -4.82 -9.53 27.08
N CYS A 22 -5.01 -9.32 25.78
CA CYS A 22 -5.14 -10.38 24.78
C CYS A 22 -3.78 -10.73 24.22
N TRP A 23 -3.49 -12.03 24.00
CA TRP A 23 -2.35 -12.49 23.24
C TRP A 23 -2.73 -12.50 21.77
N LEU A 24 -2.12 -11.60 21.00
CA LEU A 24 -2.29 -11.49 19.55
C LEU A 24 -1.13 -12.23 18.88
N SER A 25 -1.47 -13.29 18.12
CA SER A 25 -0.50 -14.00 17.28
C SER A 25 -0.65 -13.60 15.81
N ILE A 26 0.49 -13.50 15.11
CA ILE A 26 0.50 -13.27 13.66
C ILE A 26 1.17 -14.46 12.98
N ASP A 27 0.41 -15.11 12.11
CA ASP A 27 0.86 -16.24 11.31
C ASP A 27 1.52 -15.73 10.02
N PHE A 28 2.80 -16.04 9.84
CA PHE A 28 3.61 -15.73 8.67
C PHE A 28 3.69 -16.86 7.65
N SER A 29 2.95 -17.94 7.79
CA SER A 29 3.01 -19.10 6.88
C SER A 29 2.78 -18.74 5.42
N ARG A 30 2.05 -17.65 5.16
CA ARG A 30 1.73 -17.12 3.83
C ARG A 30 2.56 -15.90 3.42
N CYS A 31 3.53 -15.52 4.25
CA CYS A 31 4.44 -14.40 3.99
C CYS A 31 5.70 -14.91 3.27
N ASN A 32 5.93 -14.45 2.05
CA ASN A 32 7.07 -14.85 1.21
C ASN A 32 8.24 -13.85 1.28
N ARG A 33 8.33 -13.06 2.33
CA ARG A 33 9.37 -12.05 2.54
C ARG A 33 10.27 -12.44 3.70
N SER A 34 11.54 -12.08 3.60
CA SER A 34 12.53 -12.39 4.65
C SER A 34 12.39 -11.50 5.88
N SER A 35 11.93 -10.26 5.69
CA SER A 35 11.80 -9.28 6.77
C SER A 35 10.61 -8.36 6.52
N VAL A 36 9.87 -8.06 7.58
CA VAL A 36 8.69 -7.19 7.59
C VAL A 36 8.72 -6.27 8.80
N THR A 37 8.01 -5.16 8.74
CA THR A 37 7.64 -4.35 9.90
C THR A 37 6.24 -4.75 10.33
N VAL A 38 6.09 -5.17 11.57
CA VAL A 38 4.79 -5.50 12.20
C VAL A 38 4.40 -4.37 13.12
N SER A 39 3.17 -3.90 13.00
CA SER A 39 2.64 -2.85 13.88
C SER A 39 1.22 -3.20 14.32
N ALA A 40 0.85 -2.75 15.51
CA ALA A 40 -0.51 -2.86 16.04
C ALA A 40 -0.97 -1.50 16.57
N TRP A 41 -2.23 -1.19 16.35
CA TRP A 41 -2.84 0.09 16.63
C TRP A 41 -4.18 -0.10 17.35
N GLY A 42 -4.36 0.64 18.44
CA GLY A 42 -5.67 0.96 18.99
C GLY A 42 -6.04 2.40 18.60
N GLU A 43 -6.33 3.24 19.58
CA GLU A 43 -6.38 4.70 19.35
C GLU A 43 -4.99 5.25 19.05
N GLU A 44 -3.97 4.68 19.72
CA GLU A 44 -2.55 4.99 19.51
C GLU A 44 -1.79 3.74 19.04
N GLU A 45 -0.51 3.92 18.66
CA GLU A 45 0.39 2.81 18.35
C GLU A 45 0.65 1.99 19.61
N ILE A 46 0.31 0.69 19.57
CA ILE A 46 0.57 -0.24 20.65
C ILE A 46 2.02 -0.72 20.57
N PHE A 47 2.44 -1.13 19.38
CA PHE A 47 3.83 -1.47 19.08
C PHE A 47 4.12 -1.37 17.58
N SER A 48 5.40 -1.25 17.26
CA SER A 48 5.91 -1.38 15.90
C SER A 48 7.34 -1.89 15.95
N GLU A 49 7.61 -3.00 15.25
CA GLU A 49 8.93 -3.61 15.23
C GLU A 49 9.24 -4.31 13.92
N ARG A 50 10.52 -4.43 13.62
CA ARG A 50 10.99 -5.17 12.45
C ARG A 50 11.23 -6.63 12.82
N VAL A 51 10.72 -7.54 12.01
CA VAL A 51 10.68 -8.97 12.26
C VAL A 51 11.38 -9.71 11.12
N ALA A 52 12.26 -10.65 11.44
CA ALA A 52 12.77 -11.62 10.49
C ALA A 52 11.76 -12.78 10.40
N VAL A 53 11.10 -12.91 9.25
CA VAL A 53 9.98 -13.85 9.07
C VAL A 53 10.40 -15.30 9.25
N GLN A 54 11.63 -15.64 8.84
CA GLN A 54 12.16 -16.99 8.96
C GLN A 54 12.20 -17.53 10.41
N ASP A 55 12.32 -16.62 11.40
CA ASP A 55 12.39 -17.02 12.82
C ASP A 55 11.05 -17.56 13.33
N TYR A 56 9.95 -17.29 12.60
CA TYR A 56 8.57 -17.60 12.98
C TYR A 56 7.85 -18.56 12.02
N GLN A 57 8.51 -19.05 10.96
CA GLN A 57 7.86 -19.92 9.97
C GLN A 57 7.83 -21.40 10.35
N GLU A 58 8.82 -21.89 11.12
CA GLU A 58 8.98 -23.34 11.34
C GLU A 58 8.63 -23.82 12.75
N SER A 59 8.83 -23.03 13.80
CA SER A 59 8.68 -23.50 15.18
C SER A 59 8.27 -22.46 16.20
N GLU A 60 8.39 -21.19 15.90
CA GLU A 60 8.04 -20.11 16.82
C GLU A 60 6.79 -19.37 16.32
N ILE A 61 5.92 -18.99 17.25
CA ILE A 61 4.75 -18.19 16.96
C ILE A 61 5.09 -16.74 17.32
N TYR A 62 4.89 -15.83 16.38
CA TYR A 62 5.00 -14.41 16.70
C TYR A 62 3.80 -13.98 17.53
N GLU A 63 4.02 -13.63 18.78
CA GLU A 63 2.96 -13.23 19.72
C GLU A 63 3.33 -11.94 20.45
N LYS A 64 2.33 -11.09 20.67
CA LYS A 64 2.41 -9.86 21.47
C LYS A 64 1.15 -9.70 22.31
N THR A 65 1.32 -9.10 23.47
CA THR A 65 0.17 -8.69 24.29
C THR A 65 -0.38 -7.36 23.79
N VAL A 66 -1.70 -7.30 23.63
CA VAL A 66 -2.42 -6.09 23.21
C VAL A 66 -3.59 -5.82 24.16
N PRO A 67 -4.07 -4.58 24.30
CA PRO A 67 -5.29 -4.28 25.01
C PRO A 67 -6.48 -5.04 24.42
N LYS A 68 -7.48 -5.36 25.26
CA LYS A 68 -8.74 -5.90 24.75
C LYS A 68 -9.50 -4.85 23.95
N GLY A 69 -10.13 -5.29 22.85
CA GLY A 69 -10.88 -4.43 21.93
C GLY A 69 -10.61 -4.78 20.48
N PHE A 70 -10.91 -3.83 19.61
CA PHE A 70 -10.50 -3.89 18.20
C PHE A 70 -9.07 -3.37 18.07
N VAL A 71 -8.22 -4.16 17.44
CA VAL A 71 -6.82 -3.84 17.18
C VAL A 71 -6.58 -3.90 15.68
N ASN A 72 -6.11 -2.81 15.10
CA ASN A 72 -5.66 -2.80 13.72
C ASN A 72 -4.23 -3.33 13.66
N THR A 73 -4.01 -4.39 12.90
CA THR A 73 -2.68 -4.96 12.64
C THR A 73 -2.21 -4.55 11.26
N SER A 74 -0.92 -4.33 11.13
CA SER A 74 -0.30 -4.14 9.82
C SER A 74 1.04 -4.87 9.74
N VAL A 75 1.28 -5.50 8.59
CA VAL A 75 2.55 -6.15 8.25
C VAL A 75 3.00 -5.57 6.93
N ILE A 76 4.13 -4.87 6.90
CA ILE A 76 4.58 -4.13 5.72
C ILE A 76 6.05 -4.44 5.39
N THR A 77 6.40 -4.31 4.11
CA THR A 77 7.78 -4.39 3.63
C THR A 77 7.94 -3.58 2.34
N GLY A 78 9.19 -3.26 2.01
CA GLY A 78 9.52 -2.51 0.79
C GLY A 78 9.80 -1.03 1.03
N GLU A 79 9.72 -0.56 2.28
CA GLU A 79 10.03 0.80 2.69
C GLU A 79 11.49 1.14 2.41
N ARG A 80 11.75 2.29 1.75
CA ARG A 80 13.09 2.80 1.41
C ARG A 80 13.18 4.30 1.65
N GLU A 81 12.47 5.09 0.83
CA GLU A 81 12.51 6.55 0.82
C GLU A 81 11.30 7.17 1.52
N MET A 82 10.15 6.49 1.51
CA MET A 82 8.94 6.96 2.18
C MET A 82 9.20 7.18 3.66
N LYS A 83 8.64 8.26 4.20
CA LYS A 83 8.82 8.64 5.60
C LYS A 83 7.61 8.22 6.42
N ARG A 84 7.87 7.55 7.53
CA ARG A 84 6.84 7.20 8.49
C ARG A 84 6.47 8.39 9.38
N SER A 85 5.18 8.67 9.48
CA SER A 85 4.58 9.65 10.38
C SER A 85 3.38 9.02 11.08
N GLY A 86 3.59 8.46 12.26
CA GLY A 86 2.59 7.63 12.95
C GLY A 86 2.24 6.42 12.09
N ALA A 87 0.94 6.25 11.78
CA ALA A 87 0.45 5.18 10.92
C ALA A 87 0.57 5.47 9.41
N ARG A 88 1.14 6.60 9.02
CA ARG A 88 1.21 7.00 7.61
C ARG A 88 2.61 6.83 7.06
N LEU A 89 2.69 6.27 5.86
CA LEU A 89 3.89 6.32 5.02
C LEU A 89 3.70 7.41 3.98
N ILE A 90 4.55 8.42 4.02
CA ILE A 90 4.48 9.63 3.17
C ILE A 90 5.63 9.62 2.19
N ILE A 91 5.32 9.87 0.93
CA ILE A 91 6.29 10.03 -0.14
C ILE A 91 6.96 11.40 0.00
N PRO A 92 8.28 11.51 0.06
CA PRO A 92 8.96 12.78 0.06
C PRO A 92 8.75 13.53 -1.27
N MET A 93 8.72 14.84 -1.22
CA MET A 93 8.59 15.67 -2.43
C MET A 93 9.69 15.34 -3.45
N GLY A 94 9.30 15.17 -4.72
CA GLY A 94 10.24 14.84 -5.81
C GLY A 94 10.65 13.37 -5.89
N HIS A 95 10.10 12.51 -5.05
CA HIS A 95 10.31 11.07 -5.10
C HIS A 95 9.05 10.33 -5.58
N ASP A 96 9.23 9.13 -6.09
CA ASP A 96 8.13 8.20 -6.36
C ASP A 96 7.81 7.33 -5.12
N ALA A 97 6.73 6.56 -5.21
CA ALA A 97 6.35 5.67 -4.11
C ALA A 97 7.31 4.48 -4.00
N ASP A 98 7.58 4.05 -2.77
CA ASP A 98 8.26 2.78 -2.54
C ASP A 98 7.43 1.59 -3.01
N SER A 99 8.10 0.49 -3.33
CA SER A 99 7.45 -0.77 -3.70
C SER A 99 6.88 -1.50 -2.47
N ILE A 100 5.85 -0.91 -1.86
CA ILE A 100 5.24 -1.39 -0.63
C ILE A 100 4.39 -2.63 -0.89
N TYR A 101 4.66 -3.69 -0.14
CA TYR A 101 3.76 -4.83 0.04
C TYR A 101 3.24 -4.81 1.47
N ALA A 102 1.94 -4.89 1.63
CA ALA A 102 1.31 -4.75 2.92
C ALA A 102 0.13 -5.69 3.12
N HIS A 103 -0.08 -6.06 4.37
CA HIS A 103 -1.29 -6.64 4.93
C HIS A 103 -1.79 -5.69 6.01
N ALA A 104 -3.09 -5.48 6.06
CA ALA A 104 -3.75 -4.78 7.16
C ALA A 104 -5.08 -5.46 7.48
N SER A 105 -5.38 -5.60 8.75
CA SER A 105 -6.64 -6.17 9.22
C SER A 105 -7.06 -5.54 10.54
N THR A 106 -8.36 -5.64 10.87
CA THR A 106 -8.88 -5.32 12.19
C THR A 106 -9.18 -6.64 12.92
N VAL A 107 -8.51 -6.87 14.03
CA VAL A 107 -8.62 -8.09 14.82
C VAL A 107 -9.45 -7.84 16.08
N GLU A 108 -10.39 -8.75 16.37
CA GLU A 108 -11.19 -8.73 17.59
C GLU A 108 -10.44 -9.36 18.77
N CYS A 109 -9.81 -8.54 19.60
CA CYS A 109 -9.00 -8.97 20.75
C CYS A 109 -9.80 -8.96 22.06
N PHE A 110 -11.04 -9.46 22.09
CA PHE A 110 -11.86 -9.50 23.29
C PHE A 110 -11.59 -10.73 24.18
N GLY A 111 -11.06 -11.80 23.61
CA GLY A 111 -10.67 -13.02 24.31
C GLY A 111 -9.31 -12.97 25.00
N GLU A 112 -8.81 -14.12 25.38
CA GLU A 112 -7.44 -14.29 25.87
C GLU A 112 -6.45 -14.38 24.72
N PHE A 113 -6.91 -14.89 23.56
CA PHE A 113 -6.12 -15.09 22.34
C PHE A 113 -6.86 -14.55 21.13
N ALA A 114 -6.12 -14.00 20.21
CA ALA A 114 -6.56 -13.58 18.89
C ALA A 114 -5.47 -13.91 17.87
N GLN A 115 -5.86 -14.12 16.61
CA GLN A 115 -4.93 -14.49 15.55
C GLN A 115 -5.22 -13.71 14.28
N ASP A 116 -4.15 -13.34 13.58
CA ASP A 116 -4.17 -12.78 12.24
C ASP A 116 -3.22 -13.57 11.33
N THR A 117 -3.48 -13.59 10.03
CA THR A 117 -2.60 -14.25 9.04
C THR A 117 -2.10 -13.22 8.04
N ALA A 118 -0.80 -13.00 8.02
CA ALA A 118 -0.17 -12.02 7.17
C ALA A 118 -0.12 -12.49 5.70
N VAL A 119 -0.92 -11.84 4.84
CA VAL A 119 -0.92 -12.03 3.40
C VAL A 119 -0.58 -10.71 2.74
N LEU A 120 0.65 -10.56 2.29
CA LEU A 120 1.14 -9.30 1.73
C LEU A 120 0.64 -9.09 0.31
N HIS A 121 0.06 -7.94 0.05
CA HIS A 121 -0.46 -7.49 -1.23
C HIS A 121 0.28 -6.26 -1.74
N LYS A 122 0.42 -6.15 -3.05
CA LYS A 122 1.09 -5.03 -3.74
C LYS A 122 0.26 -3.75 -3.62
N GLN A 123 0.80 -2.72 -2.94
CA GLN A 123 0.10 -1.46 -2.67
C GLN A 123 0.56 -0.28 -3.55
N PHE A 124 1.26 -0.55 -4.63
CA PHE A 124 1.76 0.44 -5.57
C PHE A 124 1.49 -0.02 -7.00
N ALA A 125 1.35 0.93 -7.92
CA ALA A 125 1.32 0.66 -9.36
C ALA A 125 2.64 1.16 -9.98
N ARG A 126 3.35 0.31 -10.74
CA ARG A 126 4.44 0.79 -11.58
C ARG A 126 3.85 1.38 -12.85
N VAL A 127 4.28 2.59 -13.19
CA VAL A 127 3.94 3.25 -14.43
C VAL A 127 5.14 3.20 -15.34
N PHE A 128 5.00 2.57 -16.49
CA PHE A 128 5.99 2.56 -17.55
C PHE A 128 5.53 3.56 -18.62
N MET A 129 6.27 4.63 -18.79
CA MET A 129 5.96 5.65 -19.79
C MET A 129 7.01 5.59 -20.92
N SER A 130 6.54 5.53 -22.16
CA SER A 130 7.35 5.65 -23.36
C SER A 130 6.92 6.86 -24.17
N VAL A 131 7.88 7.58 -24.74
CA VAL A 131 7.64 8.76 -25.58
C VAL A 131 8.19 8.52 -26.96
N GLU A 132 7.34 8.52 -27.96
CA GLU A 132 7.74 8.42 -29.37
C GLU A 132 8.16 9.80 -29.88
N ILE A 133 9.45 9.95 -30.15
CA ILE A 133 10.04 11.20 -30.67
C ILE A 133 10.32 11.01 -32.17
N PRO A 134 9.88 11.93 -33.04
CA PRO A 134 10.20 11.87 -34.47
C PRO A 134 11.71 11.92 -34.72
N ILE A 135 12.20 11.07 -35.63
CA ILE A 135 13.64 11.00 -35.97
C ILE A 135 14.12 12.35 -36.49
N GLY A 136 15.23 12.84 -35.90
CA GLY A 136 15.87 14.10 -36.31
C GLY A 136 15.27 15.37 -35.71
N HIS A 137 14.37 15.27 -34.78
CA HIS A 137 13.85 16.40 -34.01
C HIS A 137 14.46 16.45 -32.60
N GLU A 138 14.81 17.66 -32.15
CA GLU A 138 15.11 17.88 -30.74
C GLU A 138 13.77 17.84 -29.96
N TYR A 139 13.80 17.19 -28.81
CA TYR A 139 12.62 17.07 -27.94
C TYR A 139 12.82 17.95 -26.70
N PRO A 140 12.26 19.17 -26.69
CA PRO A 140 12.52 20.14 -25.62
C PRO A 140 11.63 19.93 -24.39
N TYR A 141 10.77 18.91 -24.39
CA TYR A 141 9.74 18.76 -23.38
C TYR A 141 10.21 17.95 -22.17
N THR A 142 9.70 18.33 -21.00
CA THR A 142 9.87 17.60 -19.77
C THR A 142 8.51 17.18 -19.23
N PHE A 143 8.52 16.11 -18.43
CA PHE A 143 7.32 15.48 -17.90
C PHE A 143 7.29 15.52 -16.39
N GLN A 144 6.11 15.71 -15.83
CA GLN A 144 5.89 15.66 -14.40
C GLN A 144 4.60 14.92 -14.10
N ALA A 145 4.66 13.91 -13.22
CA ALA A 145 3.46 13.28 -12.68
C ALA A 145 3.06 13.97 -11.37
N CYS A 146 1.76 14.23 -11.22
CA CYS A 146 1.20 14.81 -10.00
C CYS A 146 -0.09 14.11 -9.60
N SER A 147 -0.36 14.07 -8.28
CA SER A 147 -1.57 13.53 -7.69
C SER A 147 -1.90 14.26 -6.39
N ASP A 148 -3.11 14.07 -5.87
CA ASP A 148 -3.56 14.50 -4.55
C ASP A 148 -3.45 13.37 -3.50
N VAL A 149 -2.70 12.32 -3.81
CA VAL A 149 -2.38 11.21 -2.90
C VAL A 149 -0.87 11.13 -2.73
N CYS A 150 -0.39 11.40 -1.52
CA CYS A 150 1.04 11.44 -1.19
C CYS A 150 1.53 10.26 -0.36
N GLY A 151 0.72 9.23 -0.13
CA GLY A 151 1.13 8.10 0.70
C GLY A 151 0.01 7.11 1.00
N ILE A 152 0.25 6.26 2.01
CA ILE A 152 -0.67 5.22 2.46
C ILE A 152 -0.74 5.19 3.99
N ASP A 153 -1.94 5.02 4.55
CA ASP A 153 -2.15 4.72 5.97
C ASP A 153 -2.02 3.19 6.16
N ILE A 154 -1.10 2.77 7.01
CA ILE A 154 -0.79 1.34 7.17
C ILE A 154 -1.80 0.58 8.03
N ARG A 155 -2.75 1.25 8.68
CA ARG A 155 -3.79 0.61 9.50
C ARG A 155 -4.86 -0.06 8.67
N ASP A 156 -5.20 0.53 7.50
CA ASP A 156 -6.30 0.11 6.64
C ASP A 156 -5.94 0.14 5.14
N LEU A 157 -4.70 0.52 4.82
CA LEU A 157 -4.17 0.68 3.46
C LEU A 157 -4.88 1.76 2.65
N SER A 158 -5.54 2.72 3.31
CA SER A 158 -6.20 3.83 2.65
C SER A 158 -5.18 4.85 2.10
N PRO A 159 -5.49 5.52 0.97
CA PRO A 159 -4.68 6.59 0.43
C PRO A 159 -4.61 7.79 1.36
N VAL A 160 -3.41 8.33 1.58
CA VAL A 160 -3.20 9.56 2.34
C VAL A 160 -3.28 10.76 1.42
N GLU A 161 -4.18 11.70 1.76
CA GLU A 161 -4.34 12.96 1.04
C GLU A 161 -3.12 13.87 1.22
N GLY A 162 -2.68 14.46 0.11
CA GLY A 162 -1.57 15.40 0.07
C GLY A 162 -0.98 15.51 -1.33
N GLU A 163 -0.09 16.46 -1.50
CA GLU A 163 0.57 16.69 -2.79
C GLU A 163 1.61 15.60 -3.08
N PHE A 164 1.46 14.94 -4.23
CA PHE A 164 2.48 14.10 -4.85
C PHE A 164 2.92 14.76 -6.15
N LYS A 165 4.23 14.83 -6.37
CA LYS A 165 4.82 15.46 -7.54
C LYS A 165 6.21 14.91 -7.80
N ILE A 166 6.43 14.43 -9.03
CA ILE A 166 7.72 13.88 -9.46
C ILE A 166 8.04 14.31 -10.89
N ASP A 167 9.27 14.78 -11.11
CA ASP A 167 9.81 15.03 -12.43
C ASP A 167 10.27 13.72 -13.06
N LEU A 168 9.77 13.41 -14.25
CA LEU A 168 10.05 12.18 -14.95
C LEU A 168 11.26 12.36 -15.86
N LYS A 169 12.26 11.50 -15.70
CA LYS A 169 13.48 11.51 -16.53
C LYS A 169 13.40 10.34 -17.50
N LEU A 170 13.38 10.65 -18.78
CA LEU A 170 13.48 9.66 -19.83
C LEU A 170 14.92 9.15 -19.93
N ASP A 171 15.06 7.86 -20.20
CA ASP A 171 16.34 7.25 -20.53
C ASP A 171 16.70 7.44 -22.02
N GLU A 172 17.77 6.77 -22.47
CA GLU A 172 18.24 6.84 -23.87
C GLU A 172 17.23 6.26 -24.88
N GLU A 173 16.31 5.41 -24.44
CA GLU A 173 15.22 4.82 -25.24
C GLU A 173 13.93 5.61 -25.15
N ASN A 174 13.95 6.78 -24.51
CA ASN A 174 12.80 7.62 -24.21
C ASN A 174 11.74 6.93 -23.34
N ILE A 175 12.20 6.10 -22.41
CA ILE A 175 11.36 5.39 -21.44
C ILE A 175 11.66 5.91 -20.04
N CYS A 176 10.64 5.98 -19.20
CA CYS A 176 10.81 6.12 -17.75
C CYS A 176 9.87 5.17 -17.01
N MET A 177 10.28 4.84 -15.79
CA MET A 177 9.46 4.05 -14.87
C MET A 177 9.42 4.74 -13.51
N PHE A 178 8.23 4.87 -12.95
CA PHE A 178 8.01 5.40 -11.61
C PHE A 178 6.89 4.64 -10.90
N CYS A 179 6.84 4.73 -9.58
CA CYS A 179 5.82 4.08 -8.77
C CYS A 179 4.81 5.10 -8.24
N LEU A 180 3.53 4.75 -8.35
CA LEU A 180 2.43 5.47 -7.73
C LEU A 180 1.95 4.71 -6.49
N PRO A 181 1.61 5.39 -5.38
CA PRO A 181 0.90 4.77 -4.28
C PRO A 181 -0.51 4.39 -4.74
N ARG A 182 -1.18 3.53 -3.98
CA ARG A 182 -2.62 3.28 -4.16
C ARG A 182 -3.36 4.63 -4.22
N GLN A 183 -4.15 4.83 -5.27
CA GLN A 183 -4.99 6.00 -5.42
C GLN A 183 -6.37 5.76 -4.81
N ARG A 184 -7.19 6.82 -4.71
CA ARG A 184 -8.62 6.69 -4.41
C ARG A 184 -9.33 5.91 -5.51
N GLU A 185 -10.51 5.40 -5.24
CA GLU A 185 -11.32 4.64 -6.22
C GLU A 185 -11.52 5.40 -7.54
N SER A 186 -11.72 6.70 -7.48
CA SER A 186 -11.82 7.58 -8.65
C SER A 186 -10.49 7.85 -9.35
N GLY A 187 -9.35 7.29 -8.88
CA GLY A 187 -8.01 7.65 -9.36
C GLY A 187 -7.50 8.99 -8.83
N GLY A 188 -8.31 9.69 -8.04
CA GLY A 188 -7.94 10.99 -7.49
C GLY A 188 -7.75 12.05 -8.58
N ASN A 189 -6.75 12.91 -8.40
CA ASN A 189 -6.37 13.98 -9.32
C ASN A 189 -5.03 13.67 -10.04
N LEU A 190 -4.82 12.40 -10.41
CA LEU A 190 -3.60 11.96 -11.08
C LEU A 190 -3.53 12.54 -12.49
N LYS A 191 -2.45 13.26 -12.79
CA LYS A 191 -2.20 13.95 -14.06
C LYS A 191 -0.75 13.76 -14.50
N LEU A 192 -0.55 13.83 -15.81
CA LEU A 192 0.76 14.02 -16.42
C LEU A 192 0.81 15.42 -17.02
N LEU A 193 1.76 16.22 -16.60
CA LEU A 193 2.00 17.56 -17.12
C LEU A 193 3.17 17.48 -18.10
N ILE A 194 3.02 18.14 -19.25
CA ILE A 194 4.07 18.30 -20.27
C ILE A 194 4.49 19.75 -20.27
N TYR A 195 5.78 20.00 -20.15
CA TYR A 195 6.37 21.33 -20.10
C TYR A 195 7.24 21.59 -21.33
N GLU A 196 7.19 22.81 -21.84
CA GLU A 196 8.22 23.39 -22.69
C GLU A 196 8.92 24.50 -21.88
N GLY A 197 10.18 24.27 -21.54
CA GLY A 197 10.87 25.12 -20.57
C GLY A 197 10.17 25.12 -19.20
N ASN A 198 9.59 26.27 -18.82
CA ASN A 198 8.87 26.41 -17.55
C ASN A 198 7.34 26.51 -17.72
N GLU A 199 6.84 26.42 -18.95
CA GLU A 199 5.41 26.54 -19.24
C GLU A 199 4.78 25.15 -19.40
N VAL A 200 3.61 24.95 -18.77
CA VAL A 200 2.79 23.74 -18.99
C VAL A 200 2.09 23.92 -20.32
N ILE A 201 2.45 23.13 -21.31
CA ILE A 201 1.82 23.16 -22.63
C ILE A 201 0.67 22.16 -22.74
N GLU A 202 0.67 21.08 -21.93
CA GLU A 202 -0.38 20.08 -21.96
C GLU A 202 -0.59 19.46 -20.57
N THR A 203 -1.84 19.11 -20.27
CA THR A 203 -2.24 18.42 -19.03
C THR A 203 -3.07 17.19 -19.37
N ILE A 204 -2.52 16.02 -19.18
CA ILE A 204 -3.16 14.75 -19.46
C ILE A 204 -3.82 14.22 -18.20
N PRO A 205 -5.16 14.06 -18.16
CA PRO A 205 -5.89 13.58 -17.00
C PRO A 205 -5.78 12.05 -16.86
N LEU A 206 -4.63 11.55 -16.41
CA LEU A 206 -4.36 10.11 -16.32
C LEU A 206 -5.40 9.36 -15.48
N ALA A 207 -5.90 9.97 -14.39
CA ALA A 207 -6.93 9.36 -13.56
C ALA A 207 -8.18 8.99 -14.35
N GLU A 208 -8.68 9.91 -15.17
CA GLU A 208 -9.90 9.70 -15.97
C GLU A 208 -9.70 8.57 -16.97
N TRP A 209 -8.57 8.57 -17.67
CA TRP A 209 -8.31 7.59 -18.72
C TRP A 209 -8.03 6.20 -18.16
N ILE A 210 -7.26 6.10 -17.07
CA ILE A 210 -7.01 4.85 -16.37
C ILE A 210 -8.32 4.24 -15.87
N ASN A 211 -9.22 5.07 -15.33
CA ASN A 211 -10.54 4.62 -14.87
C ASN A 211 -11.46 4.19 -16.02
N GLN A 212 -11.45 4.91 -17.15
CA GLN A 212 -12.22 4.53 -18.35
C GLN A 212 -11.81 3.14 -18.90
N MET A 213 -10.56 2.75 -18.67
CA MET A 213 -10.04 1.42 -19.00
C MET A 213 -10.44 0.34 -17.99
N GLY A 214 -11.18 0.69 -16.95
CA GLY A 214 -11.62 -0.25 -15.91
C GLY A 214 -10.55 -0.62 -14.90
N TYR A 215 -9.49 0.20 -14.77
CA TYR A 215 -8.50 -0.02 -13.70
C TYR A 215 -9.16 0.06 -12.33
N ASN A 216 -8.88 -0.91 -11.48
CA ASN A 216 -9.48 -0.98 -10.16
C ASN A 216 -8.44 -0.72 -9.06
N TRP A 217 -8.44 0.49 -8.53
CA TRP A 217 -7.58 0.89 -7.41
C TRP A 217 -7.89 0.17 -6.09
N LEU A 218 -9.05 -0.51 -5.99
CA LEU A 218 -9.45 -1.31 -4.82
C LEU A 218 -8.99 -2.77 -4.89
N LYS A 219 -8.36 -3.21 -5.99
CA LYS A 219 -7.76 -4.56 -6.06
C LYS A 219 -6.76 -4.75 -4.93
N LYS A 220 -6.69 -5.96 -4.40
CA LYS A 220 -5.70 -6.34 -3.37
C LYS A 220 -4.28 -6.09 -3.87
N ASP A 221 -3.96 -6.59 -5.05
CA ASP A 221 -2.69 -6.36 -5.74
C ASP A 221 -2.92 -5.41 -6.91
N LEU A 222 -2.26 -4.26 -6.92
CA LEU A 222 -2.37 -3.28 -7.99
C LEU A 222 -1.61 -3.75 -9.24
N GLU A 223 -2.21 -3.55 -10.39
CA GLU A 223 -1.62 -3.84 -11.69
C GLU A 223 -0.63 -2.76 -12.11
N ASP A 224 0.22 -3.07 -13.09
CA ASP A 224 1.14 -2.10 -13.68
C ASP A 224 0.43 -1.35 -14.83
N ILE A 225 0.79 -0.10 -15.04
CA ILE A 225 0.19 0.82 -16.00
C ILE A 225 1.23 1.17 -17.06
N TYR A 226 0.84 1.16 -18.32
CA TYR A 226 1.70 1.54 -19.45
C TYR A 226 1.11 2.75 -20.14
N VAL A 227 1.90 3.80 -20.29
CA VAL A 227 1.53 5.06 -20.92
C VAL A 227 2.44 5.28 -22.12
N GLY A 228 1.88 5.35 -23.31
CA GLY A 228 2.61 5.73 -24.52
C GLY A 228 2.20 7.15 -24.92
N VAL A 229 3.16 8.03 -25.15
CA VAL A 229 2.94 9.38 -25.68
C VAL A 229 3.55 9.45 -27.08
N ASP A 230 2.72 9.56 -28.12
CA ASP A 230 3.16 9.78 -29.51
C ASP A 230 2.97 11.26 -29.84
N TYR A 231 4.03 12.03 -29.69
CA TYR A 231 3.97 13.46 -29.93
C TYR A 231 3.78 13.80 -31.42
N ALA A 232 4.29 12.98 -32.34
CA ALA A 232 4.12 13.23 -33.79
C ALA A 232 2.67 13.11 -34.25
N LYS A 233 1.87 12.29 -33.58
CA LYS A 233 0.45 12.09 -33.87
C LYS A 233 -0.47 12.84 -32.93
N ALA A 234 0.10 13.54 -31.92
CA ALA A 234 -0.68 14.10 -30.81
C ALA A 234 -1.60 13.03 -30.15
N GLU A 235 -1.07 11.85 -29.93
CA GLU A 235 -1.80 10.72 -29.34
C GLU A 235 -1.16 10.30 -28.00
N VAL A 236 -2.00 10.01 -27.03
CA VAL A 236 -1.58 9.30 -25.82
C VAL A 236 -2.29 7.96 -25.77
N SER A 237 -1.51 6.90 -25.59
CA SER A 237 -2.02 5.55 -25.40
C SER A 237 -1.80 5.09 -23.97
N ILE A 238 -2.81 4.45 -23.39
CA ILE A 238 -2.68 3.83 -22.07
C ILE A 238 -3.02 2.36 -22.22
N SER A 239 -2.23 1.49 -21.59
CA SER A 239 -2.56 0.08 -21.46
C SER A 239 -2.33 -0.40 -20.04
N ILE A 240 -3.17 -1.32 -19.60
CA ILE A 240 -3.07 -1.98 -18.32
C ILE A 240 -2.71 -3.43 -18.60
N ARG A 241 -1.61 -3.91 -18.04
CA ARG A 241 -1.28 -5.33 -18.10
C ARG A 241 -1.56 -5.97 -16.76
N GLY A 242 -2.68 -6.70 -16.68
CA GLY A 242 -2.90 -7.76 -15.72
C GLY A 242 -2.31 -9.07 -16.24
N TRP A 243 -2.34 -10.12 -15.43
CA TRP A 243 -1.82 -11.44 -15.81
C TRP A 243 -2.54 -12.07 -17.00
N ASP A 244 -3.68 -11.57 -17.43
CA ASP A 244 -4.53 -12.27 -18.39
C ASP A 244 -5.01 -11.51 -19.62
N ASP A 245 -4.97 -10.22 -19.82
CA ASP A 245 -5.28 -9.58 -21.11
C ASP A 245 -5.00 -8.07 -21.07
N GLY A 246 -4.19 -7.60 -22.04
CA GLY A 246 -3.88 -6.18 -22.17
C GLY A 246 -5.02 -5.42 -22.86
N TYR A 247 -5.63 -4.49 -22.15
CA TYR A 247 -6.49 -3.48 -22.76
C TYR A 247 -5.62 -2.30 -23.21
N SER A 248 -5.85 -1.78 -24.41
CA SER A 248 -5.19 -0.56 -24.91
C SER A 248 -6.24 0.47 -25.28
N PHE A 249 -6.01 1.72 -24.93
CA PHE A 249 -6.85 2.85 -25.29
C PHE A 249 -5.99 3.92 -25.94
N LYS A 250 -6.49 4.61 -26.96
CA LYS A 250 -5.83 5.72 -27.61
C LYS A 250 -6.71 6.96 -27.50
N VAL A 251 -6.13 8.08 -27.11
CA VAL A 251 -6.76 9.39 -27.11
C VAL A 251 -5.94 10.32 -27.97
N GLU A 252 -6.59 11.06 -28.88
CA GLU A 252 -5.98 12.20 -29.57
C GLU A 252 -5.94 13.40 -28.60
N ILE A 253 -4.79 14.08 -28.53
CA ILE A 253 -4.55 15.25 -27.69
C ILE A 253 -4.76 16.52 -28.53
#